data_8c2e1358c55eb70640e5fcf926ba305f
#
_entry.id   8c2e1358c55eb70640e5fcf926ba305f
#
_cell.length_a   1.000
_cell.length_b   1.000
_cell.length_c   1.000
_cell.angle_alpha   90.00
_cell.angle_beta   90.00
_cell.angle_gamma   90.00
#
_symmetry.space_group_name_H-M   'P 1'
#
loop_
_entity.id
_entity.type
_entity.pdbx_description
1 polymer ?
#
loop_
_entity_poly.entity_id
_entity_poly.type
_entity_poly.pdbx_seq_one_letter_code
_entity_poly.pdbx_strand_id
1 'polypeptide(L)'
;MAFVRKKIRTFKWPVNVEEPADGGVFDTSTFDATFKRLGRAEFAKLSTKGDYDLLKAVLIGWDGIDDEDGKPIPFSIEALKEFSDDSYWVRGVLTAYTKTFEGAREGN
;
A
#
# COMPACT_ATOMS: atom_id res chain seq x y z
N MET A 1 -10.50 -21.50 15.95
CA MET A 1 -9.59 -21.77 14.82
C MET A 1 -8.15 -21.66 15.30
N ALA A 2 -7.32 -22.62 14.92
CA ALA A 2 -5.92 -22.60 15.34
C ALA A 2 -5.12 -21.59 14.50
N PHE A 3 -4.13 -20.96 15.09
CA PHE A 3 -3.21 -20.12 14.35
C PHE A 3 -2.20 -21.00 13.61
N VAL A 4 -2.08 -20.81 12.31
CA VAL A 4 -1.13 -21.56 11.49
C VAL A 4 -0.06 -20.60 10.99
N ARG A 5 1.19 -20.90 11.32
CA ARG A 5 2.31 -20.09 10.89
C ARG A 5 2.75 -20.49 9.49
N LYS A 6 2.73 -19.54 8.56
CA LYS A 6 3.21 -19.74 7.19
C LYS A 6 4.51 -18.96 6.99
N LYS A 7 5.40 -19.49 6.16
CA LYS A 7 6.67 -18.83 5.84
C LYS A 7 6.46 -17.50 5.16
N ILE A 8 5.58 -17.46 4.17
CA ILE A 8 5.27 -16.26 3.41
C ILE A 8 3.77 -16.05 3.48
N ARG A 9 3.38 -14.83 3.82
CA ARG A 9 1.98 -14.45 3.84
C ARG A 9 1.78 -13.23 2.98
N THR A 10 0.81 -13.33 2.09
CA THR A 10 0.37 -12.21 1.27
C THR A 10 -1.13 -12.05 1.43
N PHE A 11 -1.61 -10.84 1.22
CA PHE A 11 -3.05 -10.59 1.30
C PHE A 11 -3.41 -9.37 0.46
N LYS A 12 -4.64 -9.35 -0.04
CA LYS A 12 -5.16 -8.20 -0.78
C LYS A 12 -5.84 -7.25 0.20
N TRP A 13 -5.63 -5.97 -0.02
CA TRP A 13 -6.15 -4.96 0.89
C TRP A 13 -6.45 -3.68 0.12
N PRO A 14 -7.62 -3.05 0.37
CA PRO A 14 -7.95 -1.80 -0.32
C PRO A 14 -7.07 -0.66 0.15
N VAL A 15 -6.66 0.17 -0.80
CA VAL A 15 -5.87 1.38 -0.56
C VAL A 15 -6.68 2.57 -1.02
N ASN A 16 -6.84 3.56 -0.17
CA ASN A 16 -7.47 4.82 -0.52
C ASN A 16 -6.39 5.86 -0.72
N VAL A 17 -6.41 6.52 -1.88
CA VAL A 17 -5.49 7.61 -2.19
C VAL A 17 -6.31 8.88 -2.19
N GLU A 18 -5.95 9.81 -1.32
CA GLU A 18 -6.63 11.11 -1.23
C GLU A 18 -5.73 12.17 -1.83
N GLU A 19 -6.24 12.84 -2.87
CA GLU A 19 -5.49 13.88 -3.57
C GLU A 19 -6.24 15.20 -3.46
N PRO A 20 -5.51 16.32 -3.26
CA PRO A 20 -6.17 17.62 -3.17
C PRO A 20 -6.80 18.00 -4.51
N ALA A 21 -7.96 18.59 -4.44
CA ALA A 21 -8.67 19.12 -5.58
C ALA A 21 -9.01 20.58 -5.32
N ASP A 22 -9.48 21.27 -6.35
CA ASP A 22 -9.85 22.69 -6.25
C ASP A 22 -10.91 22.89 -5.18
N GLY A 23 -10.83 23.99 -4.47
CA GLY A 23 -11.83 24.34 -3.47
C GLY A 23 -11.56 23.81 -2.08
N GLY A 24 -10.37 23.29 -1.84
CA GLY A 24 -10.01 22.81 -0.50
C GLY A 24 -10.59 21.46 -0.14
N VAL A 25 -10.94 20.67 -1.13
CA VAL A 25 -11.49 19.33 -0.94
C VAL A 25 -10.49 18.27 -1.39
N PHE A 26 -10.78 17.01 -1.09
CA PHE A 26 -9.95 15.89 -1.53
C PHE A 26 -10.79 14.93 -2.38
N ASP A 27 -10.19 14.48 -3.48
CA ASP A 27 -10.75 13.38 -4.26
C ASP A 27 -10.14 12.09 -3.76
N THR A 28 -10.97 11.07 -3.59
CA THR A 28 -10.52 9.76 -3.10
C THR A 28 -10.63 8.74 -4.23
N SER A 29 -9.52 8.06 -4.49
CA SER A 29 -9.47 6.92 -5.40
C SER A 29 -9.13 5.68 -4.62
N THR A 30 -9.56 4.52 -5.10
CA THR A 30 -9.32 3.26 -4.40
C THR A 30 -8.76 2.23 -5.37
N PHE A 31 -7.77 1.47 -4.93
CA PHE A 31 -7.31 0.31 -5.66
C PHE A 31 -7.01 -0.81 -4.67
N ASP A 32 -6.84 -2.03 -5.17
CA ASP A 32 -6.49 -3.17 -4.32
C ASP A 32 -5.01 -3.45 -4.39
N ALA A 33 -4.36 -3.42 -3.24
CA ALA A 33 -2.95 -3.76 -3.14
C ALA A 33 -2.81 -5.22 -2.74
N THR A 34 -1.74 -5.86 -3.21
CA THR A 34 -1.32 -7.14 -2.69
C THR A 34 -0.10 -6.89 -1.84
N PHE A 35 -0.27 -7.10 -0.54
CA PHE A 35 0.77 -6.84 0.45
C PHE A 35 1.44 -8.12 0.90
N LYS A 36 2.70 -8.00 1.23
CA LYS A 36 3.47 -9.06 1.89
C LYS A 36 3.61 -8.71 3.36
N ARG A 37 3.36 -9.68 4.23
CA ARG A 37 3.54 -9.50 5.65
C ARG A 37 5.02 -9.45 6.00
N LEU A 38 5.43 -8.40 6.67
CA LEU A 38 6.79 -8.31 7.19
C LEU A 38 6.82 -8.68 8.66
N GLY A 39 7.95 -9.22 9.09
CA GLY A 39 8.21 -9.36 10.50
C GLY A 39 8.39 -7.98 11.13
N ARG A 40 8.15 -7.93 12.43
CA ARG A 40 8.20 -6.69 13.19
C ARG A 40 9.57 -6.00 13.14
N ALA A 41 10.63 -6.78 13.26
CA ALA A 41 11.98 -6.26 13.22
C ALA A 41 12.34 -5.72 11.84
N GLU A 42 11.94 -6.43 10.79
CA GLU A 42 12.18 -5.99 9.42
C GLU A 42 11.43 -4.71 9.09
N PHE A 43 10.18 -4.62 9.52
CA PHE A 43 9.39 -3.40 9.33
C PHE A 43 10.07 -2.20 9.98
N ALA A 44 10.51 -2.36 11.22
CA ALA A 44 11.20 -1.28 11.94
C ALA A 44 12.49 -0.87 11.24
N LYS A 45 13.27 -1.84 10.77
CA LYS A 45 14.50 -1.57 10.07
C LYS A 45 14.27 -0.81 8.77
N LEU A 46 13.30 -1.25 7.97
CA LEU A 46 13.01 -0.61 6.68
C LEU A 46 12.40 0.77 6.84
N SER A 47 11.64 0.99 7.92
CA SER A 47 11.05 2.29 8.19
C SER A 47 12.08 3.38 8.37
N THR A 48 13.28 3.04 8.82
CA THR A 48 14.36 4.01 8.99
C THR A 48 15.10 4.31 7.69
N LYS A 49 14.94 3.46 6.67
CA LYS A 49 15.62 3.64 5.39
C LYS A 49 14.87 4.55 4.42
N GLY A 50 13.58 4.73 4.65
CA GLY A 50 12.76 5.57 3.81
C GLY A 50 11.58 4.83 3.21
N ASP A 51 10.64 5.61 2.66
CA ASP A 51 9.38 5.07 2.18
C ASP A 51 9.53 4.12 1.02
N TYR A 52 10.44 4.40 0.10
CA TYR A 52 10.61 3.56 -1.08
C TYR A 52 11.07 2.15 -0.72
N ASP A 53 12.05 2.04 0.19
CA ASP A 53 12.53 0.72 0.62
C ASP A 53 11.44 -0.07 1.32
N LEU A 54 10.63 0.61 2.13
CA LEU A 54 9.50 -0.04 2.78
C LEU A 54 8.44 -0.47 1.78
N LEU A 55 8.09 0.40 0.83
CA LEU A 55 7.13 0.08 -0.23
C LEU A 55 7.56 -1.14 -1.02
N LYS A 56 8.82 -1.19 -1.43
CA LYS A 56 9.34 -2.34 -2.18
C LYS A 56 9.20 -3.66 -1.43
N ALA A 57 9.32 -3.60 -0.12
CA ALA A 57 9.25 -4.80 0.70
C ALA A 57 7.82 -5.27 0.92
N VAL A 58 6.86 -4.34 1.05
CA VAL A 58 5.48 -4.69 1.42
C VAL A 58 4.53 -4.79 0.25
N LEU A 59 4.73 -4.02 -0.82
CA LEU A 59 3.80 -3.98 -1.95
C LEU A 59 4.35 -4.83 -3.09
N ILE A 60 3.67 -5.93 -3.38
CA ILE A 60 4.12 -6.89 -4.37
C ILE A 60 3.18 -7.03 -5.55
N GLY A 61 2.08 -6.31 -5.54
CA GLY A 61 1.13 -6.31 -6.66
C GLY A 61 0.01 -5.33 -6.42
N TRP A 62 -0.78 -5.06 -7.46
CA TRP A 62 -1.98 -4.27 -7.34
C TRP A 62 -2.94 -4.58 -8.48
N ASP A 63 -4.22 -4.19 -8.26
CA ASP A 63 -5.27 -4.19 -9.27
C ASP A 63 -6.04 -2.88 -9.10
N GLY A 64 -6.51 -2.35 -10.21
CA GLY A 64 -7.36 -1.16 -10.16
C GLY A 64 -6.62 0.15 -10.30
N ILE A 65 -5.41 0.14 -10.82
CA ILE A 65 -4.69 1.35 -11.19
C ILE A 65 -4.69 1.46 -12.70
N ASP A 66 -5.25 2.53 -13.22
CA ASP A 66 -5.39 2.77 -14.64
C ASP A 66 -4.63 4.02 -15.07
N ASP A 67 -4.27 4.08 -16.35
CA ASP A 67 -3.72 5.30 -16.93
C ASP A 67 -4.85 6.26 -17.32
N GLU A 68 -4.48 7.41 -17.90
CA GLU A 68 -5.44 8.44 -18.29
C GLU A 68 -6.46 7.96 -19.32
N ASP A 69 -6.10 6.94 -20.11
CA ASP A 69 -6.97 6.38 -21.13
C ASP A 69 -7.84 5.24 -20.60
N GLY A 70 -7.78 4.98 -19.30
CA GLY A 70 -8.55 3.91 -18.69
C GLY A 70 -7.95 2.53 -18.85
N LYS A 71 -6.70 2.43 -19.29
CA LYS A 71 -6.04 1.14 -19.46
C LYS A 71 -5.32 0.75 -18.16
N PRO A 72 -5.45 -0.52 -17.75
CA PRO A 72 -4.78 -0.96 -16.53
C PRO A 72 -3.27 -0.80 -16.61
N ILE A 73 -2.68 -0.33 -15.54
CA ILE A 73 -1.23 -0.29 -15.39
C ILE A 73 -0.84 -1.51 -14.54
N PRO A 74 -0.21 -2.52 -15.12
CA PRO A 74 0.18 -3.69 -14.32
C PRO A 74 1.29 -3.36 -13.36
N PHE A 75 1.35 -4.12 -12.28
CA PHE A 75 2.41 -3.95 -11.30
C PHE A 75 3.77 -4.27 -11.92
N SER A 76 4.74 -3.40 -11.65
CA SER A 76 6.15 -3.65 -11.97
C SER A 76 6.99 -2.83 -11.01
N ILE A 77 8.26 -3.18 -10.88
CA ILE A 77 9.18 -2.41 -10.03
C ILE A 77 9.35 -1.00 -10.60
N GLU A 78 9.36 -0.87 -11.94
CA GLU A 78 9.47 0.43 -12.58
C GLU A 78 8.26 1.30 -12.29
N ALA A 79 7.05 0.73 -12.36
CA ALA A 79 5.83 1.47 -12.03
C ALA A 79 5.80 1.84 -10.56
N LEU A 80 6.21 0.95 -9.68
CA LEU A 80 6.29 1.24 -8.25
C LEU A 80 7.21 2.41 -7.98
N LYS A 81 8.38 2.40 -8.61
CA LYS A 81 9.34 3.48 -8.44
C LYS A 81 8.77 4.81 -8.92
N GLU A 82 8.09 4.80 -10.04
CA GLU A 82 7.46 6.01 -10.60
C GLU A 82 6.38 6.54 -9.65
N PHE A 83 5.50 5.67 -9.17
CA PHE A 83 4.43 6.08 -8.25
C PHE A 83 4.98 6.51 -6.89
N SER A 84 6.13 6.00 -6.49
CA SER A 84 6.73 6.38 -5.20
C SER A 84 7.17 7.83 -5.15
N ASP A 85 7.17 8.52 -6.28
CA ASP A 85 7.44 9.96 -6.32
C ASP A 85 6.20 10.79 -5.97
N ASP A 86 5.03 10.16 -5.90
CA ASP A 86 3.78 10.81 -5.55
C ASP A 86 3.51 10.63 -4.05
N SER A 87 3.67 11.71 -3.30
CA SER A 87 3.50 11.68 -1.84
C SER A 87 2.11 11.24 -1.41
N TYR A 88 1.08 11.58 -2.17
CA TYR A 88 -0.28 11.22 -1.81
C TYR A 88 -0.52 9.72 -2.00
N TRP A 89 0.01 9.16 -3.08
CA TRP A 89 -0.07 7.73 -3.33
C TRP A 89 0.69 6.93 -2.26
N VAL A 90 1.92 7.36 -1.95
CA VAL A 90 2.75 6.72 -0.93
C VAL A 90 2.05 6.73 0.43
N ARG A 91 1.49 7.88 0.80
CA ARG A 91 0.76 8.02 2.05
C ARG A 91 -0.43 7.07 2.12
N GLY A 92 -1.18 6.96 1.03
CA GLY A 92 -2.32 6.05 0.97
C GLY A 92 -1.91 4.60 1.19
N VAL A 93 -0.84 4.17 0.50
CA VAL A 93 -0.36 2.79 0.61
C VAL A 93 0.14 2.48 2.01
N LEU A 94 0.99 3.34 2.56
CA LEU A 94 1.57 3.09 3.88
C LEU A 94 0.55 3.18 4.99
N THR A 95 -0.42 4.09 4.88
CA THR A 95 -1.52 4.17 5.83
C THR A 95 -2.34 2.89 5.81
N ALA A 96 -2.67 2.39 4.62
CA ALA A 96 -3.41 1.15 4.49
C ALA A 96 -2.65 -0.02 5.10
N TYR A 97 -1.36 -0.12 4.81
CA TYR A 97 -0.54 -1.22 5.34
C TYR A 97 -0.51 -1.17 6.88
N THR A 98 -0.28 0.00 7.44
CA THR A 98 -0.22 0.17 8.89
C THR A 98 -1.54 -0.21 9.56
N LYS A 99 -2.65 0.13 8.95
CA LYS A 99 -3.97 -0.23 9.48
C LYS A 99 -4.20 -1.72 9.54
N THR A 100 -3.50 -2.51 8.74
CA THR A 100 -3.70 -3.96 8.76
C THR A 100 -3.33 -4.60 10.09
N PHE A 101 -2.39 -4.02 10.83
CA PHE A 101 -2.09 -4.54 12.17
C PHE A 101 -2.79 -3.78 13.30
N GLU A 102 -3.49 -2.71 12.98
CA GLU A 102 -4.28 -1.97 13.97
C GLU A 102 -5.77 -2.27 13.84
N GLY A 103 -6.20 -2.72 12.67
CA GLY A 103 -7.59 -2.75 12.29
C GLY A 103 -8.51 -3.50 13.24
N ALA A 104 -8.04 -4.60 13.78
CA ALA A 104 -8.86 -5.39 14.69
C ALA A 104 -9.22 -4.63 15.95
N ARG A 105 -8.36 -3.72 16.40
CA ARG A 105 -8.63 -2.91 17.58
C ARG A 105 -9.54 -1.74 17.28
N GLU A 106 -9.41 -1.17 16.10
CA GLU A 106 -10.16 0.01 15.72
C GLU A 106 -11.53 -0.32 15.15
N GLY A 107 -11.65 -1.49 14.55
CA GLY A 107 -12.87 -1.89 13.88
C GLY A 107 -14.03 -2.25 14.78
N ASN A 108 -13.84 -2.15 16.06
CA ASN A 108 -14.89 -2.52 17.00
C ASN A 108 -15.26 -1.40 17.95
#